data_860344605c2d9958246b7b64df2bdbe7
#
_entry.id   860344605c2d9958246b7b64df2bdbe7
#
_cell.length_a   1.000
_cell.length_b   1.000
_cell.length_c   1.000
_cell.angle_alpha   90.00
_cell.angle_beta   90.00
_cell.angle_gamma   90.00
#
_symmetry.space_group_name_H-M   'P 1'
#
loop_
_entity.id
_entity.type
_entity.pdbx_description
1 polymer ?
#
loop_
_entity_poly.entity_id
_entity_poly.type
_entity_poly.pdbx_seq_one_letter_code
_entity_poly.pdbx_strand_id
1 'polypeptide(L)'
;MKLFKHILLPVICSVLLLSCSKDWLKPKPLSFFAPENLLIDKKGYEAFMITLRKNLRNSFYGELHTVVSEGVFSELGAAGPLNNNGIRNMDLQVTPSADGNYSVLDNYEWSYRPIRVANTVITRIDAITWASEQDRNTILAEAYFHRSYWYYLLVHEYGDVPFIGQELTTPRLDFKTHARTTILQKLTENMEFAVQWLPETTVPGAPSKAAGLHLLTKIYLATGNFEKAVTTATAIIDGKHKLVQARFGIDASKPYRNYIWDLHRPPNIHTAANTETILGTIDRFELPQDARTSGTFTMRNYTPTWWTRVLDSRGANGTVDNGLQYDSLGRGNANLRPSNYYQYELWTDPNDLRRLDGNWIFKEELKYNNPRSVDVGKPIDPNRLRAKADTFQHYFSFPYYIAYVPQGGAGQVPNGGNGDWYIYRLAETYLLRAEAYYWLKNYGAAAEDINAIRRRVKAQEITAADVTIEYILDERARELYAEEFRKSELTRISYIMATNNLNGYTLANFSTKNYWYDRVMAKNNFYQSHLKWGENECRISPHHVLWPVPAEVINTNTLGVINQNMGYPGAEKNQPPLTEITEND
;
A
#
# COMPACT_ATOMS: atom_id res chain seq x y z
N MET A 1 37.90 -62.23 -40.89
CA MET A 1 38.18 -61.10 -39.90
C MET A 1 37.97 -59.68 -40.43
N LYS A 2 37.93 -59.44 -41.76
CA LYS A 2 37.72 -58.08 -42.31
C LYS A 2 36.24 -57.64 -42.39
N LEU A 3 35.29 -58.54 -42.45
CA LEU A 3 33.85 -58.23 -42.56
C LEU A 3 33.23 -57.79 -41.25
N PHE A 4 33.75 -58.24 -40.09
CA PHE A 4 33.25 -57.87 -38.71
C PHE A 4 33.61 -56.45 -38.33
N LYS A 5 34.65 -55.82 -38.88
CA LYS A 5 35.06 -54.43 -38.56
C LYS A 5 34.19 -53.42 -39.28
N HIS A 6 33.55 -53.74 -40.40
CA HIS A 6 32.70 -52.75 -41.10
C HIS A 6 31.25 -52.71 -40.63
N ILE A 7 30.80 -53.71 -39.86
CA ILE A 7 29.46 -53.73 -39.26
C ILE A 7 29.46 -53.11 -37.83
N LEU A 8 30.57 -53.23 -37.10
CA LEU A 8 30.67 -52.70 -35.73
C LEU A 8 30.71 -51.16 -35.67
N LEU A 9 31.30 -50.52 -36.66
CA LEU A 9 31.46 -49.05 -36.67
C LEU A 9 30.13 -48.30 -36.86
N PRO A 10 29.22 -48.66 -37.80
CA PRO A 10 27.92 -48.01 -37.94
C PRO A 10 26.97 -48.30 -36.79
N VAL A 11 27.04 -49.48 -36.12
CA VAL A 11 26.24 -49.80 -34.94
C VAL A 11 26.65 -48.95 -33.74
N ILE A 12 27.94 -48.74 -33.53
CA ILE A 12 28.45 -47.87 -32.46
C ILE A 12 28.06 -46.40 -32.71
N CYS A 13 28.14 -45.90 -33.95
CA CYS A 13 27.67 -44.55 -34.32
C CYS A 13 26.13 -44.39 -34.13
N SER A 14 25.34 -45.43 -34.45
CA SER A 14 23.88 -45.37 -34.26
C SER A 14 23.46 -45.38 -32.78
N VAL A 15 24.20 -46.05 -31.92
CA VAL A 15 23.97 -46.05 -30.45
C VAL A 15 24.37 -44.71 -29.80
N LEU A 16 25.36 -44.02 -30.35
CA LEU A 16 25.77 -42.68 -29.86
C LEU A 16 24.81 -41.58 -30.28
N LEU A 17 23.98 -41.75 -31.31
CA LEU A 17 22.98 -40.76 -31.74
C LEU A 17 21.67 -40.86 -30.95
N LEU A 18 21.45 -41.90 -30.16
CA LEU A 18 20.25 -42.06 -29.31
C LEU A 18 20.44 -41.57 -27.85
N SER A 19 21.59 -41.04 -27.52
CA SER A 19 21.99 -40.76 -26.13
C SER A 19 21.93 -39.28 -25.70
N CYS A 20 21.31 -38.37 -26.46
CA CYS A 20 21.14 -37.00 -26.02
C CYS A 20 19.66 -36.67 -25.78
N SER A 21 19.11 -37.07 -24.66
CA SER A 21 17.93 -36.40 -24.16
C SER A 21 18.37 -35.01 -23.63
N LYS A 22 17.78 -33.93 -24.16
CA LYS A 22 18.03 -32.55 -23.71
C LYS A 22 17.80 -32.37 -22.20
N ASP A 23 17.11 -33.31 -21.56
CA ASP A 23 16.79 -33.28 -20.13
C ASP A 23 17.97 -33.65 -19.21
N TRP A 24 18.98 -34.41 -19.74
CA TRP A 24 20.18 -34.76 -18.98
C TRP A 24 21.14 -33.58 -18.80
N LEU A 25 21.06 -32.57 -19.68
CA LEU A 25 21.88 -31.35 -19.61
C LEU A 25 21.19 -30.19 -18.86
N LYS A 26 19.97 -30.36 -18.39
CA LYS A 26 19.31 -29.36 -17.52
C LYS A 26 19.83 -29.58 -16.10
N PRO A 27 20.67 -28.67 -15.58
CA PRO A 27 21.06 -28.75 -14.18
C PRO A 27 19.78 -28.63 -13.33
N LYS A 28 19.46 -29.69 -12.59
CA LYS A 28 18.42 -29.61 -11.55
C LYS A 28 19.15 -29.05 -10.30
N PRO A 29 18.97 -27.77 -9.98
CA PRO A 29 19.59 -27.19 -8.79
C PRO A 29 18.92 -27.79 -7.56
N LEU A 30 19.52 -28.84 -7.00
CA LEU A 30 19.01 -29.51 -5.78
C LEU A 30 19.06 -28.61 -4.53
N SER A 31 19.80 -27.50 -4.61
CA SER A 31 20.01 -26.54 -3.50
C SER A 31 19.11 -25.32 -3.54
N PHE A 32 18.28 -25.09 -4.57
CA PHE A 32 17.37 -23.96 -4.70
C PHE A 32 15.90 -24.41 -4.65
N PHE A 33 15.05 -23.62 -4.00
CA PHE A 33 13.59 -23.78 -4.03
C PHE A 33 13.04 -23.36 -5.41
N ALA A 34 13.43 -24.08 -6.46
CA ALA A 34 12.87 -23.89 -7.78
C ALA A 34 11.42 -24.43 -7.81
N PRO A 35 10.49 -23.77 -8.54
CA PRO A 35 9.09 -24.23 -8.64
C PRO A 35 8.96 -25.70 -9.04
N GLU A 36 9.85 -26.19 -9.91
CA GLU A 36 9.90 -27.58 -10.38
C GLU A 36 10.13 -28.59 -9.25
N ASN A 37 10.86 -28.19 -8.21
CA ASN A 37 11.21 -29.05 -7.07
C ASN A 37 10.23 -28.88 -5.91
N LEU A 38 9.58 -27.73 -5.81
CA LEU A 38 8.71 -27.38 -4.68
C LEU A 38 7.23 -27.68 -4.97
N LEU A 39 6.75 -27.37 -6.18
CA LEU A 39 5.33 -27.52 -6.57
C LEU A 39 5.01 -28.97 -7.04
N ILE A 40 5.40 -29.95 -6.23
CA ILE A 40 5.22 -31.38 -6.52
C ILE A 40 4.14 -32.06 -5.66
N ASP A 41 3.67 -31.36 -4.62
CA ASP A 41 2.59 -31.81 -3.74
C ASP A 41 1.91 -30.59 -3.06
N LYS A 42 0.80 -30.82 -2.35
CA LYS A 42 0.06 -29.77 -1.62
C LYS A 42 0.95 -28.99 -0.64
N LYS A 43 1.85 -29.66 0.09
CA LYS A 43 2.72 -28.99 1.07
C LYS A 43 3.69 -28.03 0.40
N GLY A 44 4.19 -28.40 -0.78
CA GLY A 44 5.04 -27.54 -1.59
C GLY A 44 4.30 -26.28 -2.05
N TYR A 45 3.04 -26.43 -2.49
CA TYR A 45 2.20 -25.27 -2.82
C TYR A 45 1.95 -24.38 -1.60
N GLU A 46 1.57 -24.94 -0.45
CA GLU A 46 1.37 -24.18 0.80
C GLU A 46 2.63 -23.41 1.23
N ALA A 47 3.80 -24.04 1.12
CA ALA A 47 5.09 -23.39 1.39
C ALA A 47 5.39 -22.26 0.40
N PHE A 48 5.05 -22.44 -0.88
CA PHE A 48 5.24 -21.42 -1.91
C PHE A 48 4.33 -20.19 -1.68
N MET A 49 3.10 -20.40 -1.21
CA MET A 49 2.16 -19.32 -0.86
C MET A 49 2.68 -18.38 0.24
N ILE A 50 3.57 -18.86 1.13
CA ILE A 50 4.20 -18.00 2.15
C ILE A 50 4.95 -16.83 1.49
N THR A 51 5.55 -17.04 0.32
CA THR A 51 6.23 -15.97 -0.43
C THR A 51 5.26 -14.86 -0.83
N LEU A 52 4.05 -15.22 -1.30
CA LEU A 52 3.01 -14.25 -1.65
C LEU A 52 2.53 -13.45 -0.43
N ARG A 53 2.30 -14.13 0.70
CA ARG A 53 1.94 -13.48 1.97
C ARG A 53 3.04 -12.54 2.47
N LYS A 54 4.32 -12.92 2.34
CA LYS A 54 5.47 -12.06 2.64
C LYS A 54 5.49 -10.79 1.79
N ASN A 55 5.17 -10.89 0.51
CA ASN A 55 5.22 -9.76 -0.41
C ASN A 55 4.20 -8.65 -0.07
N LEU A 56 3.09 -8.97 0.60
CA LEU A 56 2.14 -7.95 1.07
C LEU A 56 2.78 -6.89 1.98
N ARG A 57 3.93 -7.19 2.59
CA ARG A 57 4.67 -6.25 3.43
C ARG A 57 5.34 -5.12 2.63
N ASN A 58 5.64 -5.33 1.35
CA ASN A 58 6.43 -4.38 0.55
C ASN A 58 5.85 -2.97 0.54
N SER A 59 4.53 -2.83 0.64
CA SER A 59 3.85 -1.54 0.60
C SER A 59 3.84 -0.78 1.92
N PHE A 60 4.20 -1.41 3.06
CA PHE A 60 3.99 -0.88 4.41
C PHE A 60 5.26 -0.80 5.27
N TYR A 61 6.38 -1.38 4.82
CA TYR A 61 7.60 -1.50 5.63
C TYR A 61 8.79 -0.84 4.97
N GLY A 62 9.68 -0.32 5.81
CA GLY A 62 10.86 0.41 5.37
C GLY A 62 10.65 1.92 5.31
N GLU A 63 11.72 2.64 5.02
CA GLU A 63 11.67 4.08 4.81
C GLU A 63 11.13 4.36 3.40
N LEU A 64 10.24 5.34 3.25
CA LEU A 64 9.66 5.77 1.96
C LEU A 64 8.89 4.65 1.21
N HIS A 65 8.24 3.74 1.96
CA HIS A 65 7.39 2.71 1.36
C HIS A 65 6.17 3.30 0.62
N THR A 66 5.48 2.47 -0.17
CA THR A 66 4.40 2.91 -1.07
C THR A 66 3.34 3.78 -0.40
N VAL A 67 2.86 3.41 0.81
CA VAL A 67 1.82 4.20 1.51
C VAL A 67 2.30 5.60 1.89
N VAL A 68 3.60 5.81 2.15
CA VAL A 68 4.18 7.15 2.36
C VAL A 68 4.13 7.95 1.07
N SER A 69 4.51 7.35 -0.06
CA SER A 69 4.46 7.99 -1.38
C SER A 69 3.02 8.37 -1.76
N GLU A 70 2.09 7.46 -1.56
CA GLU A 70 0.64 7.69 -1.74
C GLU A 70 0.13 8.90 -0.93
N GLY A 71 0.59 9.03 0.33
CA GLY A 71 0.26 10.17 1.18
C GLY A 71 0.83 11.49 0.68
N VAL A 72 2.06 11.48 0.13
CA VAL A 72 2.71 12.67 -0.45
C VAL A 72 2.00 13.12 -1.74
N PHE A 73 1.49 12.18 -2.53
CA PHE A 73 0.70 12.47 -3.74
C PHE A 73 -0.81 12.66 -3.43
N SER A 74 -1.14 13.11 -2.23
CA SER A 74 -2.53 13.31 -1.81
C SER A 74 -2.72 14.63 -1.04
N GLU A 75 -3.92 14.88 -0.61
CA GLU A 75 -4.24 16.02 0.25
C GLU A 75 -3.72 15.86 1.69
N LEU A 76 -3.25 14.66 2.06
CA LEU A 76 -2.84 14.36 3.44
C LEU A 76 -1.53 15.05 3.84
N GLY A 77 -0.61 15.25 2.89
CA GLY A 77 0.65 15.87 3.23
C GLY A 77 1.60 16.12 2.06
N ALA A 78 2.84 16.38 2.39
CA ALA A 78 3.92 16.59 1.43
C ALA A 78 5.23 16.00 1.98
N ALA A 79 6.23 15.84 1.12
CA ALA A 79 7.56 15.38 1.53
C ALA A 79 8.24 16.43 2.43
N GLY A 80 8.60 16.04 3.64
CA GLY A 80 9.22 16.93 4.64
C GLY A 80 10.73 17.11 4.56
N PRO A 81 11.55 16.11 4.12
CA PRO A 81 13.00 16.21 4.17
C PRO A 81 13.56 17.42 3.40
N LEU A 82 14.54 18.11 4.01
CA LEU A 82 15.14 19.34 3.49
C LEU A 82 16.18 19.13 2.40
N ASN A 83 16.70 17.94 2.30
CA ASN A 83 17.70 17.55 1.30
C ASN A 83 17.03 17.07 0.01
N ASN A 84 17.83 16.66 -0.95
CA ASN A 84 17.36 16.16 -2.26
C ASN A 84 16.49 14.88 -2.18
N ASN A 85 16.29 14.33 -0.98
CA ASN A 85 15.43 13.15 -0.77
C ASN A 85 13.94 13.51 -0.63
N GLY A 86 13.55 14.79 -0.64
CA GLY A 86 12.15 15.21 -0.59
C GLY A 86 11.63 15.59 -1.96
N ILE A 87 10.63 14.90 -2.47
CA ILE A 87 9.90 15.33 -3.68
C ILE A 87 9.03 16.55 -3.32
N ARG A 88 9.28 17.67 -3.96
CA ARG A 88 8.47 18.88 -3.82
C ARG A 88 7.88 19.33 -5.14
N ASN A 89 8.73 19.47 -6.13
CA ASN A 89 8.31 19.78 -7.48
C ASN A 89 8.13 18.47 -8.25
N MET A 90 6.92 17.95 -8.26
CA MET A 90 6.61 16.69 -8.94
C MET A 90 6.88 16.80 -10.44
N ASP A 91 6.64 17.96 -11.06
CA ASP A 91 6.88 18.18 -12.50
C ASP A 91 8.35 18.00 -12.90
N LEU A 92 9.28 18.26 -11.97
CA LEU A 92 10.72 18.14 -12.22
C LEU A 92 11.32 16.84 -11.66
N GLN A 93 10.80 16.35 -10.54
CA GLN A 93 11.44 15.29 -9.77
C GLN A 93 10.81 13.91 -10.01
N VAL A 94 9.59 13.85 -10.57
CA VAL A 94 8.89 12.60 -10.88
C VAL A 94 8.80 12.44 -12.39
N THR A 95 9.69 11.65 -12.93
CA THR A 95 9.83 11.41 -14.37
C THR A 95 9.92 9.89 -14.62
N PRO A 96 9.83 9.42 -15.86
CA PRO A 96 10.03 8.00 -16.15
C PRO A 96 11.40 7.42 -15.73
N SER A 97 12.37 8.28 -15.35
CA SER A 97 13.72 7.87 -14.97
C SER A 97 14.15 8.35 -13.58
N ALA A 98 13.28 9.05 -12.84
CA ALA A 98 13.59 9.57 -11.51
C ALA A 98 12.32 9.77 -10.69
N ASP A 99 12.39 9.50 -9.38
CA ASP A 99 11.25 9.61 -8.45
C ASP A 99 11.63 10.16 -7.05
N GLY A 100 12.83 10.70 -6.92
CA GLY A 100 13.30 11.28 -5.65
C GLY A 100 13.30 10.30 -4.48
N ASN A 101 13.44 8.99 -4.73
CA ASN A 101 13.43 7.89 -3.75
C ASN A 101 12.06 7.61 -3.08
N TYR A 102 10.96 8.11 -3.65
CA TYR A 102 9.61 7.89 -3.10
C TYR A 102 8.90 6.66 -3.71
N SER A 103 9.66 5.66 -4.10
CA SER A 103 9.15 4.35 -4.59
C SER A 103 8.14 4.42 -5.75
N VAL A 104 8.05 5.56 -6.45
CA VAL A 104 7.11 5.76 -7.56
C VAL A 104 7.46 4.85 -8.74
N LEU A 105 8.74 4.68 -9.05
CA LEU A 105 9.19 3.79 -10.13
C LEU A 105 9.36 2.36 -9.64
N ASP A 106 9.93 2.19 -8.45
CA ASP A 106 10.17 0.87 -7.86
C ASP A 106 8.88 0.08 -7.64
N ASN A 107 7.77 0.77 -7.30
CA ASN A 107 6.49 0.13 -7.02
C ASN A 107 5.91 -0.60 -8.24
N TYR A 108 6.24 -0.15 -9.45
CA TYR A 108 5.89 -0.87 -10.68
C TYR A 108 6.49 -2.28 -10.67
N GLU A 109 7.79 -2.41 -10.45
CA GLU A 109 8.47 -3.69 -10.39
C GLU A 109 8.04 -4.51 -9.15
N TRP A 110 7.92 -3.87 -8.00
CA TRP A 110 7.49 -4.54 -6.76
C TRP A 110 6.10 -5.16 -6.88
N SER A 111 5.23 -4.58 -7.69
CA SER A 111 3.91 -5.15 -7.97
C SER A 111 3.97 -6.33 -8.94
N TYR A 112 4.81 -6.28 -9.97
CA TYR A 112 4.95 -7.39 -10.92
C TYR A 112 5.67 -8.62 -10.34
N ARG A 113 6.57 -8.44 -9.38
CA ARG A 113 7.26 -9.58 -8.72
C ARG A 113 6.26 -10.57 -8.08
N PRO A 114 5.35 -10.18 -7.19
CA PRO A 114 4.35 -11.10 -6.64
C PRO A 114 3.32 -11.58 -7.68
N ILE A 115 2.98 -10.78 -8.70
CA ILE A 115 2.15 -11.23 -9.81
C ILE A 115 2.79 -12.43 -10.51
N ARG A 116 4.11 -12.39 -10.80
CA ARG A 116 4.83 -13.53 -11.38
C ARG A 116 4.76 -14.78 -10.49
N VAL A 117 4.95 -14.59 -9.17
CA VAL A 117 4.85 -15.71 -8.21
C VAL A 117 3.43 -16.30 -8.19
N ALA A 118 2.39 -15.47 -8.22
CA ALA A 118 1.01 -15.93 -8.30
C ALA A 118 0.73 -16.68 -9.62
N ASN A 119 1.25 -16.16 -10.73
CA ASN A 119 1.10 -16.81 -12.05
C ASN A 119 1.78 -18.16 -12.10
N THR A 120 2.94 -18.35 -11.44
CA THR A 120 3.58 -19.67 -11.33
C THR A 120 2.63 -20.69 -10.68
N VAL A 121 1.96 -20.30 -9.58
CA VAL A 121 0.95 -21.16 -8.92
C VAL A 121 -0.23 -21.43 -9.85
N ILE A 122 -0.79 -20.39 -10.45
CA ILE A 122 -1.98 -20.50 -11.34
C ILE A 122 -1.69 -21.40 -12.54
N THR A 123 -0.56 -21.21 -13.21
CA THR A 123 -0.18 -22.00 -14.39
C THR A 123 0.09 -23.46 -14.05
N ARG A 124 0.68 -23.72 -12.89
CA ARG A 124 1.08 -25.07 -12.47
C ARG A 124 0.05 -25.79 -11.61
N ILE A 125 -1.12 -25.19 -11.34
CA ILE A 125 -2.09 -25.75 -10.37
C ILE A 125 -2.52 -27.20 -10.70
N ASP A 126 -2.58 -27.56 -11.96
CA ASP A 126 -2.95 -28.89 -12.42
C ASP A 126 -1.74 -29.79 -12.73
N ALA A 127 -0.53 -29.39 -12.33
CA ALA A 127 0.67 -30.22 -12.48
C ALA A 127 0.74 -31.41 -11.49
N ILE A 128 -0.10 -31.42 -10.46
CA ILE A 128 -0.20 -32.49 -9.47
C ILE A 128 -1.63 -33.02 -9.38
N THR A 129 -1.76 -34.23 -8.81
CA THR A 129 -3.08 -34.78 -8.46
C THR A 129 -3.47 -34.29 -7.05
N TRP A 130 -4.54 -33.54 -6.95
CA TRP A 130 -5.07 -33.04 -5.69
C TRP A 130 -5.94 -34.08 -4.97
N ALA A 131 -5.88 -34.11 -3.64
CA ALA A 131 -6.72 -35.00 -2.84
C ALA A 131 -8.21 -34.64 -2.92
N SER A 132 -8.52 -33.35 -3.12
CA SER A 132 -9.88 -32.84 -3.30
C SER A 132 -9.90 -31.57 -4.15
N GLU A 133 -11.04 -31.29 -4.78
CA GLU A 133 -11.30 -30.02 -5.46
C GLU A 133 -11.17 -28.83 -4.50
N GLN A 134 -11.59 -28.99 -3.25
CA GLN A 134 -11.45 -27.97 -2.21
C GLN A 134 -9.99 -27.59 -1.99
N ASP A 135 -9.07 -28.55 -1.88
CA ASP A 135 -7.65 -28.28 -1.67
C ASP A 135 -7.05 -27.51 -2.85
N ARG A 136 -7.33 -27.97 -4.07
CA ARG A 136 -6.90 -27.32 -5.31
C ARG A 136 -7.41 -25.88 -5.39
N ASN A 137 -8.72 -25.71 -5.25
CA ASN A 137 -9.35 -24.42 -5.47
C ASN A 137 -9.06 -23.42 -4.34
N THR A 138 -8.79 -23.88 -3.13
CA THR A 138 -8.32 -22.99 -2.04
C THR A 138 -6.96 -22.36 -2.36
N ILE A 139 -6.01 -23.13 -2.87
CA ILE A 139 -4.69 -22.62 -3.28
C ILE A 139 -4.82 -21.68 -4.50
N LEU A 140 -5.61 -22.07 -5.48
CA LEU A 140 -5.88 -21.25 -6.67
C LEU A 140 -6.57 -19.93 -6.30
N ALA A 141 -7.53 -19.96 -5.39
CA ALA A 141 -8.25 -18.78 -4.89
C ALA A 141 -7.31 -17.79 -4.19
N GLU A 142 -6.39 -18.29 -3.36
CA GLU A 142 -5.39 -17.44 -2.72
C GLU A 142 -4.40 -16.85 -3.75
N ALA A 143 -4.00 -17.61 -4.76
CA ALA A 143 -3.16 -17.10 -5.84
C ALA A 143 -3.88 -16.00 -6.65
N TYR A 144 -5.17 -16.17 -6.96
CA TYR A 144 -5.99 -15.13 -7.59
C TYR A 144 -6.16 -13.91 -6.72
N PHE A 145 -6.33 -14.07 -5.39
CA PHE A 145 -6.36 -12.95 -4.47
C PHE A 145 -5.09 -12.10 -4.56
N HIS A 146 -3.91 -12.73 -4.46
CA HIS A 146 -2.64 -12.01 -4.51
C HIS A 146 -2.40 -11.34 -5.86
N ARG A 147 -2.69 -12.02 -6.98
CA ARG A 147 -2.59 -11.41 -8.31
C ARG A 147 -3.52 -10.20 -8.44
N SER A 148 -4.76 -10.34 -7.99
CA SER A 148 -5.77 -9.27 -8.07
C SER A 148 -5.42 -8.09 -7.17
N TYR A 149 -4.87 -8.32 -5.98
CA TYR A 149 -4.41 -7.27 -5.08
C TYR A 149 -3.36 -6.37 -5.74
N TRP A 150 -2.34 -6.97 -6.35
CA TRP A 150 -1.26 -6.22 -6.97
C TRP A 150 -1.67 -5.54 -8.28
N TYR A 151 -2.48 -6.18 -9.11
CA TYR A 151 -3.04 -5.51 -10.28
C TYR A 151 -4.01 -4.38 -9.92
N TYR A 152 -4.79 -4.53 -8.84
CA TYR A 152 -5.64 -3.43 -8.36
C TYR A 152 -4.81 -2.18 -8.04
N LEU A 153 -3.67 -2.31 -7.39
CA LEU A 153 -2.75 -1.20 -7.15
C LEU A 153 -2.16 -0.66 -8.46
N LEU A 154 -1.59 -1.53 -9.28
CA LEU A 154 -0.98 -1.14 -10.57
C LEU A 154 -1.91 -0.29 -11.44
N VAL A 155 -3.16 -0.70 -11.61
CA VAL A 155 -4.10 0.02 -12.49
C VAL A 155 -4.60 1.34 -11.90
N HIS A 156 -4.46 1.56 -10.60
CA HIS A 156 -4.79 2.84 -9.97
C HIS A 156 -3.57 3.76 -9.80
N GLU A 157 -2.37 3.20 -9.83
CA GLU A 157 -1.12 3.97 -9.81
C GLU A 157 -0.64 4.34 -11.21
N TYR A 158 -0.71 3.38 -12.17
CA TYR A 158 -0.13 3.53 -13.52
C TYR A 158 -1.15 3.44 -14.66
N GLY A 159 -2.43 3.24 -14.37
CA GLY A 159 -3.48 3.18 -15.42
C GLY A 159 -3.42 1.91 -16.25
N ASP A 160 -3.29 2.08 -17.57
CA ASP A 160 -3.17 0.98 -18.52
C ASP A 160 -1.76 0.37 -18.44
N VAL A 161 -1.68 -0.95 -18.21
CA VAL A 161 -0.42 -1.67 -18.02
C VAL A 161 -0.45 -3.04 -18.72
N PRO A 162 0.68 -3.69 -18.98
CA PRO A 162 0.67 -5.07 -19.46
C PRO A 162 -0.01 -6.02 -18.49
N PHE A 163 -0.92 -6.87 -18.98
CA PHE A 163 -1.42 -7.98 -18.20
C PHE A 163 -0.58 -9.22 -18.49
N ILE A 164 -0.08 -9.86 -17.44
CA ILE A 164 0.65 -11.13 -17.48
C ILE A 164 -0.18 -12.13 -16.70
N GLY A 165 -0.78 -13.08 -17.42
CA GLY A 165 -1.71 -14.06 -16.87
C GLY A 165 -1.10 -15.42 -16.55
N GLN A 166 0.09 -15.70 -17.10
CA GLN A 166 0.77 -16.98 -17.01
C GLN A 166 2.20 -16.88 -16.47
N GLU A 167 2.78 -18.02 -16.13
CA GLU A 167 4.19 -18.14 -15.76
C GLU A 167 5.09 -17.84 -16.97
N LEU A 168 6.05 -16.95 -16.78
CA LEU A 168 7.08 -16.66 -17.78
C LEU A 168 8.27 -17.60 -17.55
N THR A 169 8.43 -18.59 -18.40
CA THR A 169 9.54 -19.55 -18.36
C THR A 169 10.76 -19.11 -19.17
N THR A 170 10.58 -18.12 -20.05
CA THR A 170 11.64 -17.51 -20.87
C THR A 170 11.49 -15.99 -20.86
N PRO A 171 12.58 -15.25 -21.06
CA PRO A 171 12.50 -13.80 -21.22
C PRO A 171 11.62 -13.42 -22.42
N ARG A 172 10.71 -12.46 -22.22
CA ARG A 172 9.88 -11.86 -23.28
C ARG A 172 10.20 -10.37 -23.39
N LEU A 173 10.14 -9.83 -24.61
CA LEU A 173 10.39 -8.43 -24.93
C LEU A 173 9.27 -7.84 -25.79
N ASP A 174 8.13 -8.51 -25.87
CA ASP A 174 7.01 -8.25 -26.77
C ASP A 174 5.71 -7.89 -26.04
N PHE A 175 5.82 -7.43 -24.79
CA PHE A 175 4.67 -7.02 -24.00
C PHE A 175 3.92 -5.86 -24.65
N LYS A 176 2.60 -5.85 -24.48
CA LYS A 176 1.70 -4.79 -24.91
C LYS A 176 0.84 -4.34 -23.73
N THR A 177 0.47 -3.08 -23.74
CA THR A 177 -0.39 -2.50 -22.72
C THR A 177 -1.84 -2.96 -22.88
N HIS A 178 -2.47 -3.39 -21.80
CA HIS A 178 -3.90 -3.68 -21.71
C HIS A 178 -4.64 -2.50 -21.08
N ALA A 179 -5.87 -2.28 -21.54
CA ALA A 179 -6.73 -1.29 -20.94
C ALA A 179 -7.03 -1.63 -19.47
N ARG A 180 -6.99 -0.61 -18.60
CA ARG A 180 -7.34 -0.73 -17.19
C ARG A 180 -8.69 -1.45 -16.98
N THR A 181 -9.68 -1.11 -17.78
CA THR A 181 -11.02 -1.70 -17.68
C THR A 181 -11.02 -3.19 -17.95
N THR A 182 -10.24 -3.65 -18.94
CA THR A 182 -10.08 -5.06 -19.28
C THR A 182 -9.41 -5.83 -18.14
N ILE A 183 -8.37 -5.25 -17.56
CA ILE A 183 -7.71 -5.84 -16.37
C ILE A 183 -8.70 -5.95 -15.21
N LEU A 184 -9.42 -4.87 -14.86
CA LEU A 184 -10.39 -4.89 -13.77
C LEU A 184 -11.52 -5.92 -13.98
N GLN A 185 -11.96 -6.12 -15.23
CA GLN A 185 -12.92 -7.18 -15.55
C GLN A 185 -12.32 -8.56 -15.25
N LYS A 186 -11.07 -8.81 -15.63
CA LYS A 186 -10.37 -10.07 -15.32
C LYS A 186 -10.18 -10.28 -13.82
N LEU A 187 -9.86 -9.21 -13.08
CA LEU A 187 -9.79 -9.26 -11.62
C LEU A 187 -11.16 -9.59 -10.98
N THR A 188 -12.24 -9.07 -11.55
CA THR A 188 -13.61 -9.40 -11.10
C THR A 188 -13.86 -10.90 -11.22
N GLU A 189 -13.61 -11.49 -12.38
CA GLU A 189 -13.77 -12.94 -12.61
C GLU A 189 -12.92 -13.76 -11.62
N ASN A 190 -11.64 -13.39 -11.46
CA ASN A 190 -10.75 -14.09 -10.55
C ASN A 190 -11.25 -14.02 -9.09
N MET A 191 -11.74 -12.86 -8.66
CA MET A 191 -12.19 -12.69 -7.29
C MET A 191 -13.59 -13.24 -7.02
N GLU A 192 -14.49 -13.24 -8.01
CA GLU A 192 -15.78 -13.96 -7.92
C GLU A 192 -15.58 -15.47 -7.75
N PHE A 193 -14.55 -16.06 -8.40
CA PHE A 193 -14.12 -17.42 -8.11
C PHE A 193 -13.48 -17.53 -6.70
N ALA A 194 -12.54 -16.65 -6.37
CA ALA A 194 -11.76 -16.76 -5.14
C ALA A 194 -12.62 -16.75 -3.88
N VAL A 195 -13.65 -15.90 -3.81
CA VAL A 195 -14.53 -15.79 -2.63
C VAL A 195 -15.40 -17.02 -2.39
N GLN A 196 -15.52 -17.93 -3.37
CA GLN A 196 -16.22 -19.20 -3.20
C GLN A 196 -15.35 -20.23 -2.47
N TRP A 197 -14.01 -20.15 -2.63
CA TRP A 197 -13.06 -21.17 -2.20
C TRP A 197 -12.11 -20.72 -1.08
N LEU A 198 -11.98 -19.40 -0.84
CA LEU A 198 -11.22 -18.91 0.30
C LEU A 198 -11.87 -19.35 1.62
N PRO A 199 -11.08 -19.79 2.62
CA PRO A 199 -11.62 -20.28 3.87
C PRO A 199 -12.22 -19.16 4.73
N GLU A 200 -13.28 -19.44 5.47
CA GLU A 200 -13.88 -18.51 6.43
C GLU A 200 -12.91 -18.08 7.53
N THR A 201 -12.00 -18.98 7.90
CA THR A 201 -10.97 -18.73 8.93
C THR A 201 -9.63 -19.25 8.43
N THR A 202 -8.58 -18.49 8.67
CA THR A 202 -7.23 -18.83 8.22
C THR A 202 -6.18 -18.44 9.26
N VAL A 203 -4.93 -18.83 9.02
CA VAL A 203 -3.81 -18.38 9.85
C VAL A 203 -3.55 -16.88 9.62
N PRO A 204 -3.02 -16.14 10.62
CA PRO A 204 -2.61 -14.77 10.45
C PRO A 204 -1.71 -14.56 9.22
N GLY A 205 -1.97 -13.50 8.48
CA GLY A 205 -1.22 -13.17 7.25
C GLY A 205 -1.71 -13.83 5.97
N ALA A 206 -2.58 -14.85 6.04
CA ALA A 206 -3.22 -15.47 4.88
C ALA A 206 -4.61 -14.86 4.64
N PRO A 207 -5.04 -14.67 3.37
CA PRO A 207 -6.34 -14.12 3.08
C PRO A 207 -7.47 -15.11 3.41
N SER A 208 -8.47 -14.63 4.15
CA SER A 208 -9.73 -15.32 4.37
C SER A 208 -10.77 -14.93 3.33
N LYS A 209 -11.93 -15.58 3.34
CA LYS A 209 -13.08 -15.18 2.51
C LYS A 209 -13.47 -13.71 2.75
N ALA A 210 -13.42 -13.23 3.98
CA ALA A 210 -13.69 -11.82 4.28
C ALA A 210 -12.66 -10.90 3.59
N ALA A 211 -11.37 -11.26 3.54
CA ALA A 211 -10.36 -10.51 2.80
C ALA A 211 -10.62 -10.54 1.28
N GLY A 212 -11.05 -11.68 0.75
CA GLY A 212 -11.47 -11.81 -0.66
C GLY A 212 -12.67 -10.92 -0.99
N LEU A 213 -13.72 -10.95 -0.15
CA LEU A 213 -14.89 -10.10 -0.30
C LEU A 213 -14.56 -8.61 -0.21
N HIS A 214 -13.62 -8.23 0.67
CA HIS A 214 -13.16 -6.84 0.80
C HIS A 214 -12.48 -6.34 -0.48
N LEU A 215 -11.55 -7.12 -1.04
CA LEU A 215 -10.90 -6.78 -2.30
C LEU A 215 -11.91 -6.74 -3.46
N LEU A 216 -12.84 -7.71 -3.50
CA LEU A 216 -13.91 -7.74 -4.52
C LEU A 216 -14.83 -6.51 -4.40
N THR A 217 -15.13 -6.03 -3.19
CA THR A 217 -15.86 -4.77 -2.96
C THR A 217 -15.12 -3.59 -3.61
N LYS A 218 -13.80 -3.48 -3.41
CA LYS A 218 -12.98 -2.43 -4.03
C LYS A 218 -12.98 -2.53 -5.55
N ILE A 219 -12.91 -3.74 -6.11
CA ILE A 219 -12.97 -3.98 -7.56
C ILE A 219 -14.35 -3.62 -8.13
N TYR A 220 -15.43 -3.98 -7.45
CA TYR A 220 -16.78 -3.61 -7.87
C TYR A 220 -17.00 -2.08 -7.85
N LEU A 221 -16.48 -1.37 -6.85
CA LEU A 221 -16.46 0.09 -6.86
C LEU A 221 -15.70 0.63 -8.08
N ALA A 222 -14.51 0.09 -8.37
CA ALA A 222 -13.69 0.52 -9.50
C ALA A 222 -14.32 0.25 -10.88
N THR A 223 -15.21 -0.74 -10.97
CA THR A 223 -15.95 -1.12 -12.21
C THR A 223 -17.36 -0.54 -12.26
N GLY A 224 -17.79 0.25 -11.26
CA GLY A 224 -19.13 0.85 -11.21
C GLY A 224 -20.26 -0.12 -10.84
N ASN A 225 -19.94 -1.31 -10.33
CA ASN A 225 -20.92 -2.30 -9.89
C ASN A 225 -21.31 -2.06 -8.42
N PHE A 226 -21.95 -0.93 -8.14
CA PHE A 226 -22.18 -0.45 -6.78
C PHE A 226 -23.12 -1.36 -5.96
N GLU A 227 -24.14 -1.96 -6.55
CA GLU A 227 -25.04 -2.92 -5.88
C GLU A 227 -24.28 -4.18 -5.45
N LYS A 228 -23.39 -4.70 -6.29
CA LYS A 228 -22.53 -5.83 -5.93
C LYS A 228 -21.53 -5.44 -4.83
N ALA A 229 -21.00 -4.21 -4.85
CA ALA A 229 -20.15 -3.69 -3.79
C ALA A 229 -20.88 -3.62 -2.45
N VAL A 230 -22.12 -3.16 -2.41
CA VAL A 230 -22.97 -3.20 -1.22
C VAL A 230 -23.15 -4.64 -0.72
N THR A 231 -23.48 -5.56 -1.61
CA THR A 231 -23.74 -6.97 -1.25
C THR A 231 -22.50 -7.63 -0.63
N THR A 232 -21.32 -7.45 -1.24
CA THR A 232 -20.07 -8.06 -0.73
C THR A 232 -19.62 -7.43 0.59
N ALA A 233 -19.71 -6.11 0.73
CA ALA A 233 -19.41 -5.43 2.00
C ALA A 233 -20.37 -5.84 3.12
N THR A 234 -21.68 -5.98 2.82
CA THR A 234 -22.69 -6.43 3.76
C THR A 234 -22.37 -7.82 4.29
N ALA A 235 -21.94 -8.76 3.43
CA ALA A 235 -21.57 -10.11 3.85
C ALA A 235 -20.41 -10.12 4.88
N ILE A 236 -19.50 -9.14 4.84
CA ILE A 236 -18.43 -8.99 5.83
C ILE A 236 -18.98 -8.40 7.14
N ILE A 237 -19.78 -7.32 7.05
CA ILE A 237 -20.30 -6.57 8.20
C ILE A 237 -21.26 -7.42 9.03
N ASP A 238 -22.12 -8.20 8.38
CA ASP A 238 -23.05 -9.12 9.04
C ASP A 238 -22.36 -10.37 9.57
N GLY A 239 -21.12 -10.62 9.13
CA GLY A 239 -20.31 -11.77 9.53
C GLY A 239 -19.73 -11.67 10.94
N LYS A 240 -18.59 -12.34 11.12
CA LYS A 240 -17.91 -12.46 12.42
C LYS A 240 -17.15 -11.19 12.88
N HIS A 241 -16.82 -10.31 11.95
CA HIS A 241 -16.05 -9.09 12.26
C HIS A 241 -16.93 -8.04 12.92
N LYS A 242 -16.42 -7.36 13.95
CA LYS A 242 -17.14 -6.31 14.68
C LYS A 242 -16.20 -5.15 14.98
N LEU A 243 -16.72 -3.91 14.98
CA LEU A 243 -15.98 -2.74 15.41
C LEU A 243 -15.61 -2.85 16.89
N VAL A 244 -14.36 -2.63 17.23
CA VAL A 244 -13.88 -2.64 18.62
C VAL A 244 -14.36 -1.39 19.34
N GLN A 245 -14.96 -1.56 20.52
CA GLN A 245 -15.50 -0.49 21.36
C GLN A 245 -15.04 -0.55 22.82
N ALA A 246 -14.13 -1.45 23.14
CA ALA A 246 -13.60 -1.65 24.49
C ALA A 246 -12.08 -1.81 24.46
N ARG A 247 -11.43 -1.52 25.61
CA ARG A 247 -9.99 -1.70 25.80
C ARG A 247 -9.60 -3.18 25.70
N PHE A 248 -8.47 -3.45 25.06
CA PHE A 248 -7.95 -4.82 24.87
C PHE A 248 -6.44 -4.83 24.65
N GLY A 249 -5.83 -6.02 24.79
CA GLY A 249 -4.42 -6.26 24.44
C GLY A 249 -3.43 -5.68 25.43
N ILE A 250 -2.18 -5.45 24.96
CA ILE A 250 -1.02 -5.21 25.80
C ILE A 250 -1.07 -3.93 26.66
N ASP A 251 -1.83 -2.93 26.22
CA ASP A 251 -1.93 -1.62 26.88
C ASP A 251 -3.31 -1.39 27.53
N ALA A 252 -4.17 -2.40 27.60
CA ALA A 252 -5.54 -2.28 28.12
C ALA A 252 -5.64 -1.69 29.55
N SER A 253 -4.63 -1.93 30.39
CA SER A 253 -4.56 -1.41 31.76
C SER A 253 -4.06 0.04 31.86
N LYS A 254 -3.55 0.66 30.79
CA LYS A 254 -3.04 2.03 30.81
C LYS A 254 -4.21 3.04 30.80
N PRO A 255 -4.48 3.77 31.90
CA PRO A 255 -5.70 4.59 32.02
C PRO A 255 -5.72 5.83 31.11
N TYR A 256 -4.56 6.28 30.63
CA TYR A 256 -4.40 7.43 29.74
C TYR A 256 -4.48 7.06 28.25
N ARG A 257 -4.83 5.79 27.93
CA ARG A 257 -5.03 5.29 26.57
C ARG A 257 -6.50 4.91 26.37
N ASN A 258 -6.92 4.83 25.10
CA ASN A 258 -8.23 4.34 24.70
C ASN A 258 -8.10 3.19 23.69
N TYR A 259 -9.21 2.57 23.30
CA TYR A 259 -9.18 1.41 22.39
C TYR A 259 -8.75 1.77 20.95
N ILE A 260 -8.71 3.05 20.55
CA ILE A 260 -8.09 3.45 19.27
C ILE A 260 -6.57 3.27 19.35
N TRP A 261 -5.97 3.58 20.49
CA TRP A 261 -4.57 3.23 20.75
C TRP A 261 -4.36 1.72 20.69
N ASP A 262 -5.22 0.95 21.36
CA ASP A 262 -5.10 -0.51 21.43
C ASP A 262 -5.19 -1.16 20.04
N LEU A 263 -6.08 -0.65 19.15
CA LEU A 263 -6.20 -1.12 17.77
C LEU A 263 -4.87 -1.06 17.01
N HIS A 264 -4.07 -0.01 17.25
CA HIS A 264 -2.83 0.23 16.49
C HIS A 264 -1.57 -0.28 17.18
N ARG A 265 -1.73 -1.12 18.21
CA ARG A 265 -0.57 -1.82 18.79
C ARG A 265 -0.26 -3.08 17.96
N PRO A 266 0.96 -3.19 17.35
CA PRO A 266 1.30 -4.33 16.52
C PRO A 266 0.99 -5.70 17.14
N PRO A 267 1.29 -5.96 18.44
CA PRO A 267 0.94 -7.23 19.05
C PRO A 267 -0.56 -7.51 19.17
N ASN A 268 -1.40 -6.49 19.05
CA ASN A 268 -2.85 -6.64 19.18
C ASN A 268 -3.55 -6.97 17.85
N ILE A 269 -2.90 -6.78 16.70
CA ILE A 269 -3.54 -6.85 15.37
C ILE A 269 -4.13 -8.23 15.11
N HIS A 270 -3.43 -9.30 15.45
CA HIS A 270 -3.88 -10.67 15.22
C HIS A 270 -4.43 -11.38 16.48
N THR A 271 -4.75 -10.64 17.54
CA THR A 271 -5.38 -11.24 18.73
C THR A 271 -6.86 -11.49 18.48
N ALA A 272 -7.45 -12.49 19.14
CA ALA A 272 -8.87 -12.80 19.06
C ALA A 272 -9.77 -11.64 19.56
N ALA A 273 -9.24 -10.78 20.43
CA ALA A 273 -9.96 -9.60 20.93
C ALA A 273 -10.06 -8.48 19.89
N ASN A 274 -9.20 -8.48 18.87
CA ASN A 274 -9.26 -7.55 17.75
C ASN A 274 -10.19 -8.09 16.66
N THR A 275 -11.46 -7.82 16.81
CA THR A 275 -12.50 -8.29 15.89
C THR A 275 -12.59 -7.47 14.59
N GLU A 276 -11.81 -6.37 14.47
CA GLU A 276 -11.79 -5.56 13.24
C GLU A 276 -10.83 -6.09 12.17
N THR A 277 -9.79 -6.86 12.54
CA THR A 277 -8.78 -7.33 11.58
C THR A 277 -9.40 -8.30 10.57
N ILE A 278 -9.37 -7.93 9.30
CA ILE A 278 -9.77 -8.78 8.17
C ILE A 278 -8.54 -9.44 7.56
N LEU A 279 -7.48 -8.65 7.33
CA LEU A 279 -6.18 -9.11 6.85
C LEU A 279 -5.08 -8.19 7.40
N GLY A 280 -4.03 -8.77 7.91
CA GLY A 280 -2.83 -8.05 8.36
C GLY A 280 -1.56 -8.78 7.95
N THR A 281 -0.46 -8.04 7.90
CA THR A 281 0.88 -8.60 7.71
C THR A 281 1.42 -9.19 8.99
N ILE A 282 2.43 -10.05 8.88
CA ILE A 282 3.20 -10.57 10.01
C ILE A 282 4.64 -10.07 9.90
N ASP A 283 5.08 -9.28 10.86
CA ASP A 283 6.48 -8.85 10.97
C ASP A 283 6.84 -8.61 12.43
N ARG A 284 7.55 -9.53 13.05
CA ARG A 284 7.84 -9.52 14.49
C ARG A 284 9.33 -9.66 14.73
N PHE A 285 9.84 -8.96 15.74
CA PHE A 285 11.27 -8.96 16.05
C PHE A 285 11.81 -10.35 16.40
N GLU A 286 10.98 -11.20 17.01
CA GLU A 286 11.31 -12.56 17.42
C GLU A 286 11.44 -13.54 16.25
N LEU A 287 10.96 -13.19 15.06
CA LEU A 287 11.15 -14.02 13.87
C LEU A 287 12.63 -14.07 13.46
N PRO A 288 13.07 -15.15 12.79
CA PRO A 288 14.39 -15.20 12.18
C PRO A 288 14.68 -13.97 11.31
N GLN A 289 15.94 -13.55 11.25
CA GLN A 289 16.33 -12.30 10.56
C GLN A 289 15.93 -12.27 9.07
N ASP A 290 15.98 -13.40 8.40
CA ASP A 290 15.58 -13.58 7.00
C ASP A 290 14.05 -13.60 6.79
N ALA A 291 13.29 -13.81 7.87
CA ALA A 291 11.83 -13.84 7.87
C ALA A 291 11.19 -12.48 8.22
N ARG A 292 11.94 -11.52 8.75
CA ARG A 292 11.45 -10.19 9.13
C ARG A 292 11.95 -9.09 8.19
N THR A 293 11.32 -7.92 8.26
CA THR A 293 11.74 -6.72 7.53
C THR A 293 12.72 -5.88 8.35
N SER A 294 13.11 -4.73 7.82
CA SER A 294 13.86 -3.71 8.57
C SER A 294 13.01 -2.95 9.59
N GLY A 295 11.70 -3.23 9.65
CA GLY A 295 10.72 -2.58 10.52
C GLY A 295 9.71 -1.71 9.75
N THR A 296 8.70 -1.23 10.46
CA THR A 296 7.63 -0.39 9.90
C THR A 296 8.10 1.00 9.49
N PHE A 297 9.18 1.49 10.08
CA PHE A 297 9.66 2.87 9.90
C PHE A 297 8.61 3.96 10.18
N THR A 298 7.55 3.66 10.89
CA THR A 298 6.47 4.63 11.15
C THR A 298 6.95 5.84 11.93
N MET A 299 7.83 5.66 12.91
CA MET A 299 8.42 6.78 13.66
C MET A 299 9.34 7.61 12.76
N ARG A 300 10.02 7.02 11.80
CA ARG A 300 10.86 7.71 10.83
C ARG A 300 10.02 8.48 9.80
N ASN A 301 8.97 7.86 9.29
CA ASN A 301 8.16 8.38 8.20
C ASN A 301 7.19 9.49 8.64
N TYR A 302 6.56 9.37 9.82
CA TYR A 302 5.40 10.19 10.20
C TYR A 302 5.66 11.19 11.32
N THR A 303 6.86 11.21 11.94
CA THR A 303 7.15 12.15 13.03
C THR A 303 8.14 13.24 12.60
N PRO A 304 8.11 14.42 13.26
CA PRO A 304 9.03 15.51 12.94
C PRO A 304 10.47 15.18 13.30
N THR A 305 11.42 15.88 12.67
CA THR A 305 12.85 15.81 12.98
C THR A 305 13.19 16.71 14.19
N TRP A 306 12.40 16.67 15.22
CA TRP A 306 12.47 17.54 16.42
C TRP A 306 13.77 17.38 17.22
N TRP A 307 14.44 16.26 17.09
CA TRP A 307 15.63 15.84 17.86
C TRP A 307 16.94 16.50 17.42
N THR A 308 16.94 17.31 16.38
CA THR A 308 18.12 18.02 15.85
C THR A 308 17.77 19.41 15.33
N ARG A 309 18.77 20.27 15.14
CA ARG A 309 18.64 21.64 14.57
C ARG A 309 17.78 22.60 15.40
N VAL A 310 17.52 22.31 16.66
CA VAL A 310 16.80 23.18 17.59
C VAL A 310 17.80 23.80 18.57
N LEU A 311 17.81 25.13 18.68
CA LEU A 311 18.70 25.86 19.59
C LEU A 311 17.95 26.26 20.86
N ASP A 312 18.66 26.24 22.00
CA ASP A 312 18.14 26.77 23.24
C ASP A 312 18.26 28.31 23.34
N SER A 313 17.83 28.90 24.43
CA SER A 313 17.85 30.36 24.62
C SER A 313 19.25 30.99 24.65
N ARG A 314 20.30 30.17 24.80
CA ARG A 314 21.70 30.60 24.67
C ARG A 314 22.31 30.36 23.29
N GLY A 315 21.53 29.80 22.36
CA GLY A 315 22.02 29.45 20.99
C GLY A 315 22.84 28.17 20.94
N ALA A 316 22.80 27.34 22.00
CA ALA A 316 23.42 26.01 22.01
C ALA A 316 22.42 24.94 21.51
N ASN A 317 22.90 23.73 21.24
CA ASN A 317 22.00 22.62 20.86
C ASN A 317 21.00 22.30 21.99
N GLY A 318 19.74 22.56 21.75
CA GLY A 318 18.65 22.33 22.70
C GLY A 318 18.11 20.89 22.67
N THR A 319 18.38 20.15 21.58
CA THR A 319 17.91 18.76 21.41
C THR A 319 19.04 17.84 21.02
N VAL A 320 18.88 16.54 21.36
CA VAL A 320 19.84 15.45 21.09
C VAL A 320 19.11 14.18 20.69
N ASP A 321 19.84 13.29 20.02
CA ASP A 321 19.36 12.02 19.46
C ASP A 321 19.56 10.85 20.45
N ASN A 322 19.23 11.06 21.71
CA ASN A 322 19.27 10.03 22.76
C ASN A 322 18.30 10.34 23.92
N GLY A 323 18.12 9.35 24.79
CA GLY A 323 17.31 9.44 26.01
C GLY A 323 15.83 9.14 25.78
N LEU A 324 15.07 9.04 26.89
CA LEU A 324 13.69 8.54 26.91
C LEU A 324 12.73 9.23 25.94
N GLN A 325 12.86 10.54 25.78
CA GLN A 325 11.98 11.26 24.86
C GLN A 325 12.29 10.91 23.40
N TYR A 326 13.57 10.77 23.05
CA TYR A 326 13.99 10.34 21.72
C TYR A 326 13.51 8.91 21.41
N ASP A 327 13.68 7.99 22.36
CA ASP A 327 13.23 6.60 22.21
C ASP A 327 11.70 6.52 22.05
N SER A 328 10.96 7.40 22.72
CA SER A 328 9.48 7.43 22.68
C SER A 328 8.93 8.12 21.44
N LEU A 329 9.45 9.29 21.06
CA LEU A 329 8.92 10.07 19.92
C LEU A 329 9.53 9.67 18.58
N GLY A 330 10.69 9.02 18.61
CA GLY A 330 11.36 8.50 17.43
C GLY A 330 12.33 9.47 16.76
N ARG A 331 13.14 8.88 15.87
CA ARG A 331 14.07 9.57 14.98
C ARG A 331 13.36 9.98 13.70
N GLY A 332 12.37 10.86 13.84
CA GLY A 332 11.57 11.36 12.72
C GLY A 332 12.40 11.99 11.61
N ASN A 333 11.92 11.85 10.38
CA ASN A 333 12.42 12.51 9.18
C ASN A 333 11.32 13.26 8.42
N ALA A 334 10.08 13.13 8.89
CA ALA A 334 8.91 13.75 8.26
C ALA A 334 8.74 13.35 6.78
N ASN A 335 9.00 12.08 6.43
CA ASN A 335 8.90 11.63 5.04
C ASN A 335 7.50 11.88 4.47
N LEU A 336 6.46 11.78 5.32
CA LEU A 336 5.13 12.34 5.06
C LEU A 336 4.83 13.42 6.11
N ARG A 337 5.05 14.68 5.75
CA ARG A 337 4.68 15.86 6.54
C ARG A 337 3.18 16.12 6.37
N PRO A 338 2.35 15.97 7.41
CA PRO A 338 0.91 16.15 7.29
C PRO A 338 0.55 17.61 6.96
N SER A 339 -0.44 17.79 6.07
CA SER A 339 -1.01 19.09 5.70
C SER A 339 -1.79 19.73 6.84
N ASN A 340 -2.14 21.02 6.72
CA ASN A 340 -3.04 21.69 7.69
C ASN A 340 -4.43 21.03 7.69
N TYR A 341 -4.90 20.60 6.52
CA TYR A 341 -6.13 19.85 6.41
C TYR A 341 -6.12 18.62 7.32
N TYR A 342 -5.09 17.76 7.23
CA TYR A 342 -5.02 16.57 8.08
C TYR A 342 -4.77 16.88 9.56
N GLN A 343 -3.92 17.88 9.87
CA GLN A 343 -3.59 18.19 11.27
C GLN A 343 -4.72 18.88 12.03
N TYR A 344 -5.51 19.74 11.36
CA TYR A 344 -6.41 20.67 12.04
C TYR A 344 -7.82 20.65 11.47
N GLU A 345 -7.99 20.77 10.15
CA GLU A 345 -9.29 21.05 9.54
C GLU A 345 -10.25 19.86 9.59
N LEU A 346 -9.72 18.63 9.53
CA LEU A 346 -10.52 17.40 9.67
C LEU A 346 -11.16 17.22 11.04
N TRP A 347 -10.58 17.78 12.08
CA TRP A 347 -10.89 17.47 13.49
C TRP A 347 -11.81 18.53 14.10
N THR A 348 -13.04 18.55 13.65
CA THR A 348 -14.06 19.52 14.07
C THR A 348 -14.80 19.11 15.35
N ASP A 349 -14.72 17.83 15.73
CA ASP A 349 -15.37 17.29 16.92
C ASP A 349 -14.36 17.09 18.05
N PRO A 350 -14.51 17.80 19.19
CA PRO A 350 -13.57 17.66 20.31
C PRO A 350 -13.69 16.32 21.06
N ASN A 351 -14.74 15.56 20.84
CA ASN A 351 -14.96 14.26 21.49
C ASN A 351 -14.39 13.07 20.69
N ASP A 352 -13.91 13.30 19.47
CA ASP A 352 -13.38 12.23 18.62
C ASP A 352 -12.17 11.57 19.28
N LEU A 353 -12.35 10.31 19.69
CA LEU A 353 -11.32 9.56 20.43
C LEU A 353 -10.00 9.43 19.67
N ARG A 354 -10.02 9.54 18.34
CA ARG A 354 -8.80 9.47 17.52
C ARG A 354 -7.89 10.67 17.72
N ARG A 355 -8.46 11.82 18.11
CA ARG A 355 -7.74 13.12 18.24
C ARG A 355 -7.45 13.51 19.70
N LEU A 356 -7.91 12.72 20.68
CA LEU A 356 -7.71 13.03 22.09
C LEU A 356 -6.24 12.93 22.52
N ASP A 357 -5.93 13.60 23.63
CA ASP A 357 -4.65 13.51 24.32
C ASP A 357 -4.23 12.04 24.52
N GLY A 358 -2.95 11.78 24.32
CA GLY A 358 -2.38 10.46 24.37
C GLY A 358 -2.45 9.69 23.04
N ASN A 359 -3.38 10.02 22.12
CA ASN A 359 -3.37 9.49 20.77
C ASN A 359 -2.58 10.36 19.79
N TRP A 360 -2.43 11.62 20.07
CA TRP A 360 -1.59 12.54 19.31
C TRP A 360 -0.46 13.08 20.16
N ILE A 361 0.61 13.52 19.51
CA ILE A 361 1.59 14.46 20.06
C ILE A 361 1.35 15.80 19.35
N PHE A 362 0.95 16.80 20.11
CA PHE A 362 0.84 18.16 19.61
C PHE A 362 2.23 18.80 19.57
N LYS A 363 2.48 19.64 18.59
CA LYS A 363 3.81 20.26 18.41
C LYS A 363 4.25 21.06 19.65
N GLU A 364 3.30 21.58 20.42
CA GLU A 364 3.52 22.31 21.66
C GLU A 364 4.01 21.40 22.82
N GLU A 365 3.85 20.08 22.69
CA GLU A 365 4.34 19.09 23.65
C GLU A 365 5.79 18.65 23.38
N LEU A 366 6.35 19.01 22.21
CA LEU A 366 7.75 18.74 21.90
C LEU A 366 8.65 19.58 22.82
N LYS A 367 9.58 18.92 23.52
CA LYS A 367 10.41 19.54 24.54
C LYS A 367 11.89 19.48 24.19
N TYR A 368 12.63 20.46 24.69
CA TYR A 368 14.08 20.40 24.74
C TYR A 368 14.51 19.16 25.56
N ASN A 369 15.31 18.27 24.99
CA ASN A 369 15.72 17.03 25.63
C ASN A 369 17.24 16.94 25.87
N ASN A 370 18.02 17.95 25.49
CA ASN A 370 19.46 17.96 25.76
C ASN A 370 19.70 18.29 27.26
N PRO A 371 20.30 17.36 28.04
CA PRO A 371 20.55 17.61 29.46
C PRO A 371 21.47 18.81 29.75
N ARG A 372 22.26 19.25 28.75
CA ARG A 372 23.15 20.40 28.84
C ARG A 372 22.47 21.72 28.46
N SER A 373 21.25 21.66 27.94
CA SER A 373 20.49 22.85 27.57
C SER A 373 19.92 23.56 28.82
N VAL A 374 19.94 24.87 28.79
CA VAL A 374 19.28 25.71 29.85
C VAL A 374 17.77 25.65 29.77
N ASP A 375 17.24 25.16 28.67
CA ASP A 375 15.81 25.04 28.43
C ASP A 375 15.30 23.60 28.50
N VAL A 376 16.14 22.63 28.97
CA VAL A 376 15.75 21.21 29.05
C VAL A 376 14.40 21.07 29.78
N GLY A 377 13.50 20.25 29.17
CA GLY A 377 12.15 20.00 29.67
C GLY A 377 11.10 21.08 29.33
N LYS A 378 11.49 22.26 28.86
CA LYS A 378 10.56 23.27 28.37
C LYS A 378 10.06 22.91 26.94
N PRO A 379 8.87 23.38 26.53
CA PRO A 379 8.43 23.30 25.14
C PRO A 379 9.43 23.92 24.17
N ILE A 380 9.56 23.32 22.98
CA ILE A 380 10.41 23.86 21.90
C ILE A 380 9.84 25.21 21.44
N ASP A 381 10.70 26.24 21.39
CA ASP A 381 10.37 27.50 20.75
C ASP A 381 10.67 27.41 19.25
N PRO A 382 9.63 27.48 18.37
CA PRO A 382 9.82 27.37 16.92
C PRO A 382 10.67 28.51 16.33
N ASN A 383 10.81 29.64 17.02
CA ASN A 383 11.67 30.75 16.59
C ASN A 383 13.17 30.46 16.78
N ARG A 384 13.52 29.37 17.46
CA ARG A 384 14.90 28.96 17.73
C ARG A 384 15.37 27.80 16.86
N LEU A 385 14.60 27.44 15.86
CA LEU A 385 15.07 26.57 14.78
C LEU A 385 16.18 27.29 13.99
N ARG A 386 17.19 26.55 13.55
CA ARG A 386 18.38 27.13 12.86
C ARG A 386 18.03 27.92 11.61
N ALA A 387 16.93 27.53 10.94
CA ALA A 387 16.36 28.27 9.83
C ALA A 387 14.83 28.31 9.99
N LYS A 388 14.19 29.43 9.63
CA LYS A 388 12.73 29.55 9.63
C LYS A 388 12.07 28.43 8.82
N ALA A 389 12.71 28.05 7.74
CA ALA A 389 12.33 26.93 6.93
C ALA A 389 12.31 25.58 7.69
N ASP A 390 13.13 25.42 8.72
CA ASP A 390 13.19 24.17 9.50
C ASP A 390 11.85 23.81 10.19
N THR A 391 10.94 24.80 10.42
CA THR A 391 9.60 24.53 10.99
C THR A 391 8.81 23.51 10.17
N PHE A 392 9.07 23.44 8.86
CA PHE A 392 8.38 22.51 7.98
C PHE A 392 8.67 21.04 8.34
N GLN A 393 9.93 20.69 8.57
CA GLN A 393 10.36 19.32 8.88
C GLN A 393 10.42 19.02 10.38
N HIS A 394 10.65 20.05 11.22
CA HIS A 394 11.05 19.85 12.61
C HIS A 394 9.94 20.10 13.63
N TYR A 395 8.83 20.75 13.25
CA TYR A 395 7.85 21.22 14.21
C TYR A 395 6.41 21.09 13.69
N PHE A 396 5.76 19.96 13.97
CA PHE A 396 4.36 19.69 13.62
C PHE A 396 3.74 18.64 14.54
N SER A 397 2.39 18.62 14.60
CA SER A 397 1.62 17.63 15.34
C SER A 397 1.40 16.38 14.51
N PHE A 398 1.38 15.19 15.15
CA PHE A 398 1.24 13.91 14.44
C PHE A 398 0.45 12.88 15.24
N PRO A 399 -0.20 11.88 14.58
CA PRO A 399 -0.94 10.81 15.24
C PRO A 399 0.03 9.81 15.87
N TYR A 400 0.23 9.94 17.17
CA TYR A 400 1.18 9.12 17.94
C TYR A 400 0.75 7.65 18.02
N TYR A 401 -0.57 7.40 18.08
CA TYR A 401 -1.11 6.05 18.12
C TYR A 401 -0.77 5.22 16.87
N ILE A 402 -0.56 5.89 15.73
CA ILE A 402 -0.09 5.26 14.48
C ILE A 402 1.44 5.22 14.42
N ALA A 403 2.08 6.35 14.71
CA ALA A 403 3.51 6.49 14.54
C ALA A 403 4.33 5.60 15.49
N TYR A 404 3.87 5.40 16.73
CA TYR A 404 4.63 4.72 17.75
C TYR A 404 4.66 3.19 17.57
N VAL A 405 5.77 2.70 17.03
CA VAL A 405 6.15 1.28 17.01
C VAL A 405 7.56 1.17 17.59
N PRO A 406 7.70 0.67 18.83
CA PRO A 406 9.01 0.61 19.50
C PRO A 406 9.95 -0.37 18.81
N GLN A 407 11.26 -0.11 18.91
CA GLN A 407 12.29 -1.03 18.45
C GLN A 407 12.37 -2.30 19.35
N GLY A 408 12.57 -3.46 18.74
CA GLY A 408 12.66 -4.73 19.46
C GLY A 408 13.99 -4.99 20.13
N GLY A 409 15.06 -4.24 19.83
CA GLY A 409 16.42 -4.46 20.36
C GLY A 409 16.95 -3.28 21.14
N ALA A 410 17.75 -3.56 22.18
CA ALA A 410 18.44 -2.52 22.94
C ALA A 410 19.44 -1.75 22.06
N GLY A 411 19.49 -0.43 22.20
CA GLY A 411 20.42 0.44 21.47
C GLY A 411 20.10 0.64 19.98
N GLN A 412 18.96 0.14 19.52
CA GLN A 412 18.51 0.38 18.15
C GLN A 412 17.98 1.81 18.00
N VAL A 413 18.22 2.39 16.82
CA VAL A 413 17.69 3.72 16.48
C VAL A 413 16.18 3.66 16.37
N PRO A 414 15.40 4.54 17.04
CA PRO A 414 13.94 4.47 17.07
C PRO A 414 13.30 4.97 15.77
N ASN A 415 13.42 4.17 14.71
CA ASN A 415 12.83 4.46 13.39
C ASN A 415 11.38 3.94 13.25
N GLY A 416 10.94 3.06 14.11
CA GLY A 416 9.75 2.23 14.02
C GLY A 416 10.13 0.77 13.75
N GLY A 417 9.99 -0.08 14.79
CA GLY A 417 10.46 -1.47 14.81
C GLY A 417 9.59 -2.42 14.00
N ASN A 418 9.93 -3.71 14.12
CA ASN A 418 9.10 -4.77 13.57
C ASN A 418 7.75 -4.81 14.29
N GLY A 419 6.69 -4.98 13.53
CA GLY A 419 5.33 -5.05 14.05
C GLY A 419 4.34 -5.45 12.98
N ASP A 420 3.33 -6.22 13.34
CA ASP A 420 2.22 -6.56 12.44
C ASP A 420 1.51 -5.27 12.00
N TRP A 421 0.92 -5.26 10.79
CA TRP A 421 0.24 -4.08 10.23
C TRP A 421 -1.04 -4.46 9.50
N TYR A 422 -2.03 -3.55 9.47
CA TYR A 422 -3.27 -3.78 8.74
C TYR A 422 -3.07 -3.69 7.23
N ILE A 423 -3.70 -4.61 6.50
CA ILE A 423 -3.98 -4.50 5.06
C ILE A 423 -5.46 -4.12 4.88
N TYR A 424 -6.36 -4.84 5.57
CA TYR A 424 -7.79 -4.59 5.58
C TYR A 424 -8.36 -4.73 6.99
N ARG A 425 -9.21 -3.80 7.39
CA ARG A 425 -9.99 -3.89 8.62
C ARG A 425 -11.43 -3.42 8.41
N LEU A 426 -12.32 -3.82 9.30
CA LEU A 426 -13.77 -3.66 9.17
C LEU A 426 -14.20 -2.20 8.97
N ALA A 427 -13.51 -1.24 9.59
CA ALA A 427 -13.84 0.17 9.43
C ALA A 427 -13.73 0.62 7.96
N GLU A 428 -12.73 0.15 7.21
CA GLU A 428 -12.65 0.43 5.77
C GLU A 428 -13.86 -0.18 5.03
N THR A 429 -14.29 -1.39 5.39
CA THR A 429 -15.46 -2.04 4.76
C THR A 429 -16.73 -1.20 4.89
N TYR A 430 -16.98 -0.63 6.08
CA TYR A 430 -18.11 0.30 6.29
C TYR A 430 -18.01 1.52 5.35
N LEU A 431 -16.84 2.12 5.25
CA LEU A 431 -16.63 3.33 4.43
C LEU A 431 -16.67 3.03 2.93
N LEU A 432 -16.27 1.83 2.49
CA LEU A 432 -16.47 1.37 1.10
C LEU A 432 -17.96 1.14 0.80
N ARG A 433 -18.72 0.58 1.75
CA ARG A 433 -20.18 0.41 1.57
C ARG A 433 -20.91 1.76 1.58
N ALA A 434 -20.51 2.69 2.44
CA ALA A 434 -21.03 4.06 2.44
C ALA A 434 -20.78 4.74 1.08
N GLU A 435 -19.61 4.55 0.47
CA GLU A 435 -19.32 5.05 -0.86
C GLU A 435 -20.20 4.41 -1.93
N ALA A 436 -20.40 3.09 -1.89
CA ALA A 436 -21.32 2.40 -2.81
C ALA A 436 -22.75 2.93 -2.70
N TYR A 437 -23.24 3.13 -1.49
CA TYR A 437 -24.55 3.74 -1.24
C TYR A 437 -24.62 5.19 -1.75
N TYR A 438 -23.55 5.97 -1.61
CA TYR A 438 -23.48 7.32 -2.17
C TYR A 438 -23.68 7.31 -3.68
N TRP A 439 -22.97 6.45 -4.41
CA TRP A 439 -23.12 6.36 -5.87
C TRP A 439 -24.53 5.87 -6.29
N LEU A 440 -25.15 5.04 -5.46
CA LEU A 440 -26.57 4.61 -5.62
C LEU A 440 -27.59 5.67 -5.16
N LYS A 441 -27.13 6.84 -4.68
CA LYS A 441 -27.96 7.91 -4.11
C LYS A 441 -28.78 7.49 -2.88
N ASN A 442 -28.38 6.44 -2.20
CA ASN A 442 -28.96 6.02 -0.92
C ASN A 442 -28.21 6.68 0.25
N TYR A 443 -28.37 7.97 0.39
CA TYR A 443 -27.63 8.78 1.36
C TYR A 443 -27.96 8.41 2.82
N GLY A 444 -29.17 7.92 3.09
CA GLY A 444 -29.54 7.46 4.43
C GLY A 444 -28.71 6.25 4.87
N ALA A 445 -28.57 5.24 4.02
CA ALA A 445 -27.74 4.07 4.30
C ALA A 445 -26.24 4.43 4.35
N ALA A 446 -25.80 5.35 3.50
CA ALA A 446 -24.43 5.85 3.56
C ALA A 446 -24.12 6.59 4.88
N ALA A 447 -25.04 7.43 5.36
CA ALA A 447 -24.92 8.09 6.66
C ALA A 447 -24.84 7.10 7.81
N GLU A 448 -25.64 6.02 7.80
CA GLU A 448 -25.62 5.00 8.84
C GLU A 448 -24.29 4.26 8.91
N ASP A 449 -23.67 3.93 7.77
CA ASP A 449 -22.35 3.31 7.74
C ASP A 449 -21.25 4.25 8.27
N ILE A 450 -21.30 5.52 7.90
CA ILE A 450 -20.39 6.55 8.43
C ILE A 450 -20.60 6.70 9.94
N ASN A 451 -21.86 6.72 10.39
CA ASN A 451 -22.23 6.86 11.80
C ASN A 451 -21.83 5.64 12.63
N ALA A 452 -21.74 4.45 12.05
CA ALA A 452 -21.18 3.28 12.75
C ALA A 452 -19.72 3.57 13.21
N ILE A 453 -18.92 4.18 12.36
CA ILE A 453 -17.54 4.60 12.70
C ILE A 453 -17.56 5.75 13.70
N ARG A 454 -18.39 6.78 13.47
CA ARG A 454 -18.46 7.98 14.31
C ARG A 454 -18.94 7.65 15.72
N ARG A 455 -19.97 6.80 15.88
CA ARG A 455 -20.41 6.29 17.20
C ARG A 455 -19.28 5.54 17.93
N ARG A 456 -18.52 4.68 17.22
CA ARG A 456 -17.38 4.00 17.79
C ARG A 456 -16.36 4.96 18.39
N VAL A 457 -16.05 6.07 17.70
CA VAL A 457 -15.06 7.07 18.17
C VAL A 457 -15.69 8.19 18.98
N LYS A 458 -16.97 8.10 19.35
CA LYS A 458 -17.73 9.09 20.14
C LYS A 458 -17.84 10.46 19.45
N ALA A 459 -17.71 10.50 18.13
CA ALA A 459 -17.92 11.72 17.37
C ALA A 459 -19.39 11.90 17.03
N GLN A 460 -19.81 13.16 16.80
CA GLN A 460 -21.19 13.51 16.45
C GLN A 460 -21.61 12.79 15.15
N GLU A 461 -22.80 12.22 15.17
CA GLU A 461 -23.42 11.58 13.99
C GLU A 461 -23.83 12.61 12.94
N ILE A 462 -23.90 12.18 11.69
CA ILE A 462 -24.33 12.99 10.55
C ILE A 462 -25.69 12.52 10.04
N THR A 463 -26.33 13.37 9.24
CA THR A 463 -27.59 13.07 8.55
C THR A 463 -27.35 12.70 7.08
N ALA A 464 -28.37 12.18 6.42
CA ALA A 464 -28.33 11.94 4.97
C ALA A 464 -28.00 13.20 4.13
N ALA A 465 -28.35 14.39 4.64
CA ALA A 465 -28.05 15.66 3.95
C ALA A 465 -26.56 16.04 3.98
N ASP A 466 -25.81 15.51 4.92
CA ASP A 466 -24.37 15.77 5.06
C ASP A 466 -23.52 14.84 4.19
N VAL A 467 -24.13 13.77 3.62
CA VAL A 467 -23.41 12.76 2.84
C VAL A 467 -22.99 13.32 1.48
N THR A 468 -21.70 13.47 1.32
CA THR A 468 -21.05 13.79 0.05
C THR A 468 -19.84 12.88 -0.14
N ILE A 469 -19.32 12.79 -1.36
CA ILE A 469 -18.06 12.06 -1.58
C ILE A 469 -16.89 12.70 -0.80
N GLU A 470 -16.92 14.01 -0.65
CA GLU A 470 -15.95 14.75 0.16
C GLU A 470 -16.00 14.32 1.62
N TYR A 471 -17.21 14.21 2.22
CA TYR A 471 -17.36 13.79 3.60
C TYR A 471 -16.89 12.35 3.83
N ILE A 472 -17.22 11.43 2.91
CA ILE A 472 -16.76 10.03 2.97
C ILE A 472 -15.24 9.99 2.94
N LEU A 473 -14.60 10.75 2.06
CA LEU A 473 -13.14 10.84 1.97
C LEU A 473 -12.52 11.50 3.21
N ASP A 474 -13.19 12.48 3.80
CA ASP A 474 -12.76 13.09 5.06
C ASP A 474 -12.83 12.09 6.22
N GLU A 475 -13.87 11.25 6.28
CA GLU A 475 -13.96 10.19 7.30
C GLU A 475 -12.91 9.10 7.07
N ARG A 476 -12.64 8.71 5.81
CA ARG A 476 -11.55 7.80 5.45
C ARG A 476 -10.19 8.37 5.87
N ALA A 477 -9.94 9.67 5.67
CA ALA A 477 -8.70 10.33 6.09
C ALA A 477 -8.51 10.30 7.62
N ARG A 478 -9.58 10.50 8.39
CA ARG A 478 -9.56 10.39 9.87
C ARG A 478 -9.28 8.97 10.33
N GLU A 479 -9.86 7.99 9.66
CA GLU A 479 -9.88 6.59 10.10
C GLU A 479 -8.68 5.78 9.62
N LEU A 480 -8.20 6.00 8.39
CA LEU A 480 -7.31 5.09 7.67
C LEU A 480 -5.94 5.70 7.33
N TYR A 481 -5.52 6.74 8.06
CA TYR A 481 -4.20 7.34 7.86
C TYR A 481 -3.08 6.31 8.03
N ALA A 482 -2.13 6.28 7.09
CA ALA A 482 -1.03 5.31 7.01
C ALA A 482 -1.46 3.83 6.80
N GLU A 483 -2.73 3.57 6.53
CA GLU A 483 -3.27 2.26 6.18
C GLU A 483 -3.77 2.23 4.73
N GLU A 484 -4.42 3.31 4.29
CA GLU A 484 -5.01 3.44 2.96
C GLU A 484 -3.99 3.88 1.91
N PHE A 485 -4.07 3.30 0.72
CA PHE A 485 -3.41 3.80 -0.50
C PHE A 485 -4.18 5.03 -1.02
N ARG A 486 -3.93 6.18 -0.40
CA ARG A 486 -4.78 7.36 -0.53
C ARG A 486 -4.88 7.90 -1.94
N LYS A 487 -3.74 8.03 -2.64
CA LYS A 487 -3.73 8.48 -4.04
C LYS A 487 -4.49 7.51 -4.93
N SER A 488 -4.26 6.21 -4.78
CA SER A 488 -4.92 5.16 -5.56
C SER A 488 -6.44 5.20 -5.39
N GLU A 489 -6.95 5.42 -4.18
CA GLU A 489 -8.38 5.56 -3.93
C GLU A 489 -8.95 6.85 -4.55
N LEU A 490 -8.23 7.96 -4.48
CA LEU A 490 -8.61 9.21 -5.16
C LEU A 490 -8.58 9.05 -6.69
N THR A 491 -7.60 8.33 -7.23
CA THR A 491 -7.51 8.00 -8.66
C THR A 491 -8.69 7.13 -9.09
N ARG A 492 -9.08 6.13 -8.28
CA ARG A 492 -10.26 5.30 -8.53
C ARG A 492 -11.53 6.15 -8.63
N ILE A 493 -11.75 7.05 -7.68
CA ILE A 493 -12.89 7.98 -7.68
C ILE A 493 -12.83 8.91 -8.90
N SER A 494 -11.63 9.40 -9.26
CA SER A 494 -11.44 10.21 -10.47
C SER A 494 -11.86 9.45 -11.72
N TYR A 495 -11.55 8.17 -11.83
CA TYR A 495 -12.01 7.32 -12.93
C TYR A 495 -13.53 7.14 -12.93
N ILE A 496 -14.16 6.92 -11.78
CA ILE A 496 -15.63 6.83 -11.67
C ILE A 496 -16.27 8.12 -12.18
N MET A 497 -15.78 9.28 -11.74
CA MET A 497 -16.31 10.58 -12.16
C MET A 497 -16.07 10.83 -13.66
N ALA A 498 -14.88 10.51 -14.17
CA ALA A 498 -14.54 10.71 -15.58
C ALA A 498 -15.33 9.79 -16.52
N THR A 499 -15.54 8.54 -16.14
CA THR A 499 -16.35 7.58 -16.90
C THR A 499 -17.82 8.02 -17.00
N ASN A 500 -18.34 8.65 -15.94
CA ASN A 500 -19.72 9.14 -15.88
C ASN A 500 -19.86 10.61 -16.28
N ASN A 501 -18.80 11.26 -16.78
CA ASN A 501 -18.76 12.66 -17.19
C ASN A 501 -19.26 13.64 -16.10
N LEU A 502 -18.98 13.35 -14.84
CA LEU A 502 -19.43 14.17 -13.70
C LEU A 502 -18.53 15.41 -13.54
N ASN A 503 -19.13 16.55 -13.24
CA ASN A 503 -18.44 17.83 -12.95
C ASN A 503 -17.43 18.27 -14.04
N GLY A 504 -17.64 17.82 -15.30
CA GLY A 504 -16.76 18.11 -16.43
C GLY A 504 -15.46 17.32 -16.44
N TYR A 505 -15.33 16.28 -15.61
CA TYR A 505 -14.29 15.26 -15.73
C TYR A 505 -14.67 14.24 -16.80
N THR A 506 -13.74 13.92 -17.68
CA THR A 506 -13.92 12.94 -18.75
C THR A 506 -12.65 12.12 -18.91
N LEU A 507 -12.75 10.92 -19.49
CA LEU A 507 -11.56 10.13 -19.80
C LEU A 507 -10.65 10.86 -20.81
N ALA A 508 -11.21 11.66 -21.71
CA ALA A 508 -10.44 12.42 -22.70
C ALA A 508 -9.59 13.54 -22.08
N ASN A 509 -10.02 14.13 -20.97
CA ASN A 509 -9.27 15.20 -20.29
C ASN A 509 -8.58 14.73 -18.99
N PHE A 510 -8.52 13.41 -18.72
CA PHE A 510 -8.11 12.84 -17.45
C PHE A 510 -6.71 13.30 -17.00
N SER A 511 -5.76 13.46 -17.92
CA SER A 511 -4.40 13.93 -17.62
C SER A 511 -4.30 15.45 -17.42
N THR A 512 -5.36 16.23 -17.75
CA THR A 512 -5.35 17.70 -17.66
C THR A 512 -6.38 18.24 -16.68
N LYS A 513 -7.41 17.46 -16.37
CA LYS A 513 -8.48 17.80 -15.42
C LYS A 513 -9.05 16.53 -14.81
N ASN A 514 -8.93 16.36 -13.49
CA ASN A 514 -9.45 15.20 -12.76
C ASN A 514 -9.74 15.56 -11.30
N TYR A 515 -10.57 14.74 -10.65
CA TYR A 515 -11.00 14.96 -9.27
C TYR A 515 -9.85 14.88 -8.26
N TRP A 516 -8.90 13.95 -8.45
CA TRP A 516 -7.73 13.83 -7.58
C TRP A 516 -6.97 15.14 -7.47
N TYR A 517 -6.64 15.77 -8.60
CA TYR A 517 -5.90 17.03 -8.63
C TYR A 517 -6.68 18.16 -7.96
N ASP A 518 -7.97 18.31 -8.31
CA ASP A 518 -8.80 19.38 -7.76
C ASP A 518 -8.94 19.26 -6.24
N ARG A 519 -9.11 18.02 -5.71
CA ARG A 519 -9.15 17.79 -4.27
C ARG A 519 -7.81 18.08 -3.61
N VAL A 520 -6.69 17.63 -4.18
CA VAL A 520 -5.35 17.91 -3.63
C VAL A 520 -5.11 19.41 -3.57
N MET A 521 -5.42 20.14 -4.65
CA MET A 521 -5.26 21.60 -4.68
C MET A 521 -6.21 22.33 -3.72
N ALA A 522 -7.39 21.79 -3.46
CA ALA A 522 -8.33 22.39 -2.52
C ALA A 522 -7.94 22.20 -1.04
N LYS A 523 -7.26 21.09 -0.71
CA LYS A 523 -7.06 20.66 0.68
C LYS A 523 -5.59 20.69 1.13
N ASN A 524 -4.63 20.60 0.22
CA ASN A 524 -3.22 20.56 0.57
C ASN A 524 -2.59 21.97 0.50
N ASN A 525 -2.44 22.59 1.66
CA ASN A 525 -1.87 23.94 1.77
C ASN A 525 -0.46 24.09 1.20
N PHE A 526 0.31 23.02 1.07
CA PHE A 526 1.68 23.07 0.53
C PHE A 526 1.67 23.24 -0.98
N TYR A 527 0.86 22.46 -1.69
CA TYR A 527 0.70 22.57 -3.15
C TYR A 527 -0.10 23.83 -3.52
N GLN A 528 -1.15 24.14 -2.78
CA GLN A 528 -1.98 25.33 -3.01
C GLN A 528 -1.18 26.62 -2.91
N SER A 529 -0.29 26.73 -1.92
CA SER A 529 0.50 27.94 -1.70
C SER A 529 1.81 27.96 -2.48
N HIS A 530 2.11 26.91 -3.25
CA HIS A 530 3.42 26.73 -3.90
C HIS A 530 4.57 26.97 -2.93
N LEU A 531 4.48 26.37 -1.72
CA LEU A 531 5.43 26.61 -0.66
C LEU A 531 6.86 26.36 -1.13
N LYS A 532 7.69 27.39 -1.07
CA LYS A 532 9.10 27.30 -1.43
C LYS A 532 9.94 26.77 -0.27
N TRP A 533 10.80 25.83 -0.56
CA TRP A 533 11.74 25.27 0.36
C TRP A 533 13.10 25.04 -0.35
N GLY A 534 14.11 25.84 -0.02
CA GLY A 534 15.33 25.88 -0.83
C GLY A 534 15.03 26.35 -2.26
N GLU A 535 15.57 25.65 -3.24
CA GLU A 535 15.39 25.95 -4.66
C GLU A 535 14.06 25.44 -5.24
N ASN A 536 13.41 24.47 -4.58
CA ASN A 536 12.21 23.83 -5.07
C ASN A 536 10.95 24.32 -4.35
N GLU A 537 9.90 24.56 -5.11
CA GLU A 537 8.55 24.83 -4.60
C GLU A 537 7.69 23.57 -4.65
N CYS A 538 6.74 23.45 -3.73
CA CYS A 538 5.74 22.37 -3.76
C CYS A 538 4.83 22.57 -4.98
N ARG A 539 4.98 21.68 -5.97
CA ARG A 539 4.22 21.74 -7.22
C ARG A 539 3.76 20.35 -7.63
N ILE A 540 2.53 20.27 -8.07
CA ILE A 540 1.90 19.05 -8.58
C ILE A 540 1.02 19.43 -9.77
N SER A 541 0.91 18.55 -10.76
CA SER A 541 0.11 18.76 -11.97
C SER A 541 -0.94 17.68 -12.16
N PRO A 542 -2.02 17.94 -12.92
CA PRO A 542 -3.12 16.98 -13.09
C PRO A 542 -2.69 15.60 -13.61
N HIS A 543 -1.65 15.52 -14.44
CA HIS A 543 -1.18 14.25 -15.01
C HIS A 543 -0.58 13.30 -13.97
N HIS A 544 -0.15 13.80 -12.79
CA HIS A 544 0.32 12.95 -11.69
C HIS A 544 -0.79 12.12 -11.02
N VAL A 545 -2.03 12.24 -11.48
CA VAL A 545 -3.11 11.28 -11.15
C VAL A 545 -2.69 9.85 -11.48
N LEU A 546 -1.85 9.67 -12.48
CA LEU A 546 -1.14 8.42 -12.77
C LEU A 546 0.36 8.65 -12.64
N TRP A 547 1.06 7.67 -12.10
CA TRP A 547 2.52 7.68 -12.03
C TRP A 547 3.14 7.31 -13.38
N PRO A 548 4.38 7.74 -13.66
CA PRO A 548 5.04 7.38 -14.90
C PRO A 548 5.40 5.90 -14.94
N VAL A 549 5.19 5.26 -16.08
CA VAL A 549 5.74 3.92 -16.33
C VAL A 549 7.25 4.06 -16.46
N PRO A 550 8.07 3.22 -15.76
CA PRO A 550 9.52 3.36 -15.77
C PRO A 550 10.11 3.28 -17.18
N ALA A 551 10.99 4.21 -17.52
CA ALA A 551 11.61 4.27 -18.85
C ALA A 551 12.42 3.00 -19.17
N GLU A 552 13.03 2.39 -18.16
CA GLU A 552 13.78 1.13 -18.33
C GLU A 552 12.86 0.00 -18.82
N VAL A 553 11.67 -0.11 -18.26
CA VAL A 553 10.68 -1.13 -18.65
C VAL A 553 10.25 -0.94 -20.10
N ILE A 554 9.95 0.31 -20.51
CA ILE A 554 9.56 0.64 -21.89
C ILE A 554 10.71 0.36 -22.86
N ASN A 555 11.92 0.81 -22.54
CA ASN A 555 13.08 0.71 -23.45
C ASN A 555 13.59 -0.73 -23.59
N THR A 556 13.46 -1.55 -22.56
CA THR A 556 13.86 -2.96 -22.61
C THR A 556 12.88 -3.79 -23.46
N ASN A 557 11.62 -3.39 -23.58
CA ASN A 557 10.58 -4.10 -24.31
C ASN A 557 10.66 -3.80 -25.83
N THR A 558 11.65 -4.34 -26.52
CA THR A 558 12.04 -3.97 -27.90
C THR A 558 11.17 -4.55 -29.01
N LEU A 559 10.31 -5.54 -28.71
CA LEU A 559 9.46 -6.24 -29.68
C LEU A 559 7.96 -5.94 -29.50
N GLY A 560 7.61 -5.12 -28.54
CA GLY A 560 6.24 -4.69 -28.25
C GLY A 560 6.21 -3.23 -27.79
N VAL A 561 5.01 -2.68 -27.59
CA VAL A 561 4.83 -1.30 -27.11
C VAL A 561 4.17 -1.32 -25.74
N ILE A 562 4.89 -0.85 -24.73
CA ILE A 562 4.34 -0.49 -23.43
C ILE A 562 4.10 1.01 -23.43
N ASN A 563 2.85 1.42 -23.20
CA ASN A 563 2.44 2.82 -23.22
C ASN A 563 2.97 3.58 -22.00
N GLN A 564 3.24 4.87 -22.21
CA GLN A 564 3.50 5.83 -21.13
C GLN A 564 2.24 6.61 -20.81
N ASN A 565 2.07 7.04 -19.56
CA ASN A 565 0.95 7.90 -19.18
C ASN A 565 1.05 9.30 -19.79
N MET A 566 -0.10 9.84 -20.18
CA MET A 566 -0.17 11.18 -20.77
C MET A 566 0.33 12.25 -19.80
N GLY A 567 1.18 13.15 -20.30
CA GLY A 567 1.85 14.18 -19.52
C GLY A 567 3.34 13.86 -19.25
N TYR A 568 3.77 12.61 -19.45
CA TYR A 568 5.17 12.22 -19.35
C TYR A 568 5.84 12.04 -20.72
N PRO A 569 7.16 12.26 -20.81
CA PRO A 569 7.93 12.00 -22.04
C PRO A 569 7.78 10.54 -22.50
N GLY A 570 7.54 10.32 -23.78
CA GLY A 570 7.33 9.00 -24.39
C GLY A 570 5.86 8.70 -24.69
N ALA A 571 4.90 9.45 -24.14
CA ALA A 571 3.47 9.25 -24.37
C ALA A 571 3.06 9.46 -25.84
N GLU A 572 3.85 10.20 -26.62
CA GLU A 572 3.64 10.40 -28.06
C GLU A 572 3.79 9.11 -28.90
N LYS A 573 4.37 8.04 -28.31
CA LYS A 573 4.57 6.74 -28.94
C LYS A 573 3.48 5.72 -28.60
N ASN A 574 2.50 6.11 -27.80
CA ASN A 574 1.45 5.23 -27.33
C ASN A 574 0.65 4.62 -28.47
N GLN A 575 0.23 3.39 -28.28
CA GLN A 575 -0.69 2.66 -29.15
C GLN A 575 -2.01 2.41 -28.41
N PRO A 576 -3.12 2.15 -29.12
CA PRO A 576 -4.35 1.74 -28.46
C PRO A 576 -4.10 0.52 -27.56
N PRO A 577 -4.51 0.56 -26.28
CA PRO A 577 -4.32 -0.57 -25.39
C PRO A 577 -5.19 -1.75 -25.82
N LEU A 578 -4.75 -2.96 -25.49
CA LEU A 578 -5.51 -4.18 -25.75
C LEU A 578 -6.78 -4.20 -24.89
N THR A 579 -7.91 -4.55 -25.51
CA THR A 579 -9.23 -4.63 -24.86
C THR A 579 -9.66 -6.06 -24.56
N GLU A 580 -8.80 -7.03 -24.82
CA GLU A 580 -9.00 -8.45 -24.54
C GLU A 580 -7.74 -9.03 -23.90
N ILE A 581 -7.92 -9.99 -23.00
CA ILE A 581 -6.85 -10.79 -22.41
C ILE A 581 -6.97 -12.19 -23.03
N THR A 582 -5.87 -12.67 -23.60
CA THR A 582 -5.79 -13.95 -24.27
C THR A 582 -5.04 -14.99 -23.43
N GLU A 583 -5.06 -16.25 -23.86
CA GLU A 583 -4.29 -17.33 -23.21
C GLU A 583 -2.78 -17.13 -23.30
N ASN A 584 -2.30 -16.25 -24.18
CA ASN A 584 -0.87 -15.97 -24.37
C ASN A 584 -0.35 -14.77 -23.55
N ASP A 585 -1.22 -14.10 -22.80
CA ASP A 585 -0.87 -12.96 -21.99
C ASP A 585 -0.32 -13.30 -20.59
#